data_bde33f87d44dedcfaff526d33669eff0
#
_entry.id   bde33f87d44dedcfaff526d33669eff0
#
_cell.length_a   1.000
_cell.length_b   1.000
_cell.length_c   1.000
_cell.angle_alpha   90.00
_cell.angle_beta   90.00
_cell.angle_gamma   90.00
#
_symmetry.space_group_name_H-M   'P 1'
#
loop_
_entity.id
_entity.type
_entity.pdbx_description
1 polymer ?
#
loop_
_entity_poly.entity_id
_entity_poly.type
_entity_poly.pdbx_seq_one_letter_code
_entity_poly.pdbx_strand_id
1 'polypeptide(L)' 'MTTVKHRHCREIGYCNRGLRAWFAREGLDWQAFLRHGINAATLRARGHNAMVERAISRAEGDTNG' A
#
# COMPACT_ATOMS: atom_id res chain seq x y z
N MET A 1 -2.21 -14.83 -1.15
CA MET A 1 -2.70 -13.52 -0.67
C MET A 1 -1.57 -12.50 -0.74
N THR A 2 -1.86 -11.35 -1.32
CA THR A 2 -0.84 -10.32 -1.52
C THR A 2 -0.84 -9.32 -0.37
N THR A 3 0.33 -9.10 0.22
CA THR A 3 0.51 -8.08 1.25
C THR A 3 1.34 -6.94 0.66
N VAL A 4 0.79 -5.73 0.70
CA VAL A 4 1.49 -4.53 0.23
C VAL A 4 2.24 -3.92 1.39
N LYS A 5 3.55 -3.73 1.23
CA LYS A 5 4.39 -3.16 2.27
C LYS A 5 4.81 -1.74 1.92
N HIS A 6 5.25 -1.00 2.92
CA HIS A 6 5.69 0.38 2.74
C HIS A 6 6.76 0.49 1.63
N ARG A 7 7.71 -0.45 1.59
CA ARG A 7 8.77 -0.42 0.59
C ARG A 7 8.23 -0.51 -0.85
N HIS A 8 7.12 -1.22 -1.05
CA HIS A 8 6.51 -1.31 -2.38
C HIS A 8 6.04 0.05 -2.87
N CYS A 9 5.46 0.85 -1.98
CA CYS A 9 5.01 2.19 -2.32
C CYS A 9 6.19 3.11 -2.62
N ARG A 10 7.27 2.98 -1.86
CA ARG A 10 8.48 3.77 -2.10
C ARG A 10 9.12 3.43 -3.45
N GLU A 11 9.14 2.15 -3.80
CA GLU A 11 9.75 1.68 -5.05
C GLU A 11 9.03 2.20 -6.28
N ILE A 12 7.74 2.50 -6.17
CA ILE A 12 6.98 3.08 -7.28
C ILE A 12 6.92 4.60 -7.23
N GLY A 13 7.69 5.22 -6.34
CA GLY A 13 7.87 6.66 -6.33
C GLY A 13 6.93 7.46 -5.44
N TYR A 14 6.18 6.83 -4.55
CA TYR A 14 5.30 7.56 -3.64
C TYR A 14 6.04 7.98 -2.38
N CYS A 15 5.83 9.24 -1.98
CA CYS A 15 6.49 9.75 -0.79
C CYS A 15 5.69 9.41 0.48
N ASN A 16 6.41 9.29 1.60
CA ASN A 16 5.82 9.00 2.90
C ASN A 16 4.71 9.97 3.30
N ARG A 17 4.93 11.24 3.04
CA ARG A 17 4.03 12.29 3.48
C ARG A 17 2.65 12.16 2.84
N GLY A 18 2.60 11.99 1.54
CA GLY A 18 1.35 11.83 0.82
C GLY A 18 0.65 10.52 1.17
N LEU A 19 1.42 9.46 1.28
CA LEU A 19 0.89 8.14 1.60
C LEU A 19 0.30 8.12 3.01
N ARG A 20 1.02 8.69 3.97
CA ARG A 20 0.56 8.78 5.35
C ARG A 20 -0.73 9.59 5.46
N ALA A 21 -0.82 10.71 4.72
CA ALA A 21 -2.02 11.52 4.71
C ALA A 21 -3.22 10.76 4.13
N TRP A 22 -2.98 9.97 3.08
CA TRP A 22 -4.03 9.16 2.49
C TRP A 22 -4.53 8.09 3.46
N PHE A 23 -3.61 7.42 4.17
CA PHE A 23 -3.98 6.43 5.20
C PHE A 23 -4.84 7.05 6.29
N ALA A 24 -4.46 8.24 6.75
CA ALA A 24 -5.23 8.95 7.78
C ALA A 24 -6.63 9.29 7.30
N ARG A 25 -6.75 9.76 6.07
CA ARG A 25 -8.04 10.12 5.47
C ARG A 25 -8.96 8.92 5.33
N GLU A 26 -8.38 7.75 4.99
CA GLU A 26 -9.15 6.54 4.81
C GLU A 26 -9.39 5.76 6.11
N GLY A 27 -8.88 6.26 7.22
CA GLY A 27 -9.05 5.61 8.51
C GLY A 27 -8.23 4.34 8.68
N LEU A 28 -7.12 4.23 7.96
CA LEU A 28 -6.25 3.07 8.03
C LEU A 28 -5.13 3.28 9.03
N ASP A 29 -4.66 2.18 9.65
CA ASP A 29 -3.62 2.23 10.66
C ASP A 29 -2.23 2.30 10.01
N TRP A 30 -1.64 3.49 10.02
CA TRP A 30 -0.31 3.73 9.45
C TRP A 30 0.78 2.93 10.15
N GLN A 31 0.73 2.85 11.49
CA GLN A 31 1.76 2.13 12.24
C GLN A 31 1.73 0.62 11.95
N ALA A 32 0.54 0.06 11.87
CA ALA A 32 0.39 -1.35 11.52
C ALA A 32 0.90 -1.61 10.10
N PHE A 33 0.62 -0.68 9.18
CA PHE A 33 1.12 -0.78 7.80
C PHE A 33 2.64 -0.79 7.76
N LEU A 34 3.29 0.08 8.53
CA LEU A 34 4.74 0.13 8.57
C LEU A 34 5.35 -1.17 9.10
N ARG A 35 4.69 -1.80 10.07
CA ARG A 35 5.19 -3.02 10.70
C ARG A 35 4.87 -4.30 9.93
N HIS A 36 3.66 -4.39 9.40
CA HIS A 36 3.14 -5.65 8.86
C HIS A 36 2.69 -5.57 7.40
N GLY A 37 2.57 -4.36 6.85
CA GLY A 37 1.98 -4.17 5.53
C GLY A 37 0.47 -4.21 5.61
N ILE A 38 -0.16 -4.20 4.46
CA ILE A 38 -1.62 -4.21 4.36
C ILE A 38 -2.05 -5.20 3.29
N ASN A 39 -3.15 -5.92 3.54
CA ASN A 39 -3.72 -6.84 2.57
C ASN A 39 -4.21 -6.07 1.34
N ALA A 40 -3.90 -6.58 0.14
CA ALA A 40 -4.28 -5.93 -1.10
C ALA A 40 -5.80 -5.74 -1.22
N ALA A 41 -6.57 -6.72 -0.77
CA ALA A 41 -8.03 -6.61 -0.83
C ALA A 41 -8.55 -5.50 0.06
N THR A 42 -7.95 -5.34 1.25
CA THR A 42 -8.31 -4.26 2.16
C THR A 42 -7.99 -2.91 1.54
N LEU A 43 -6.83 -2.80 0.90
CA LEU A 43 -6.40 -1.58 0.25
C LEU A 43 -7.36 -1.18 -0.87
N ARG A 44 -7.76 -2.15 -1.70
CA ARG A 44 -8.71 -1.90 -2.79
C ARG A 44 -10.09 -1.47 -2.28
N ALA A 45 -10.52 -2.04 -1.15
CA ALA A 45 -11.81 -1.71 -0.58
C ALA A 45 -11.87 -0.26 -0.08
N ARG A 46 -10.73 0.30 0.30
CA ARG A 46 -10.68 1.68 0.81
C ARG A 46 -10.55 2.71 -0.29
N GLY A 47 -9.80 2.41 -1.34
CA GLY A 47 -9.63 3.39 -2.40
C GLY A 47 -9.09 2.75 -3.65
N HIS A 48 -9.95 2.58 -4.63
CA HIS A 48 -9.57 1.99 -5.90
C HIS A 48 -9.09 3.09 -6.86
N ASN A 49 -7.80 3.32 -6.89
CA ASN A 49 -7.21 4.33 -7.78
C ASN A 49 -5.88 3.81 -8.35
N ALA A 50 -5.26 4.61 -9.21
CA ALA A 50 -4.03 4.20 -9.90
C ALA A 50 -2.89 3.90 -8.93
N MET A 51 -2.79 4.67 -7.84
CA MET A 51 -1.75 4.43 -6.84
C MET A 51 -1.92 3.05 -6.20
N VAL A 52 -3.15 2.73 -5.80
CA VAL A 52 -3.46 1.45 -5.16
C VAL A 52 -3.10 0.30 -6.09
N GLU A 53 -3.52 0.37 -7.35
CA GLU A 53 -3.25 -0.70 -8.30
C GLU A 53 -1.76 -0.86 -8.59
N ARG A 54 -1.03 0.25 -8.68
CA ARG A 54 0.42 0.18 -8.91
C ARG A 54 1.15 -0.43 -7.72
N ALA A 55 0.75 -0.08 -6.51
CA ALA A 55 1.36 -0.62 -5.29
C ALA A 55 1.09 -2.13 -5.19
N ILE A 56 -0.14 -2.55 -5.49
CA ILE A 56 -0.51 -3.96 -5.46
C ILE A 56 0.28 -4.74 -6.52
N SER A 57 0.36 -4.18 -7.72
CA SER A 57 1.10 -4.80 -8.82
C SER A 57 2.58 -5.00 -8.46
N ARG A 58 3.17 -3.99 -7.82
CA ARG A 58 4.56 -4.08 -7.37
C ARG A 58 4.74 -5.18 -6.32
N ALA A 59 3.80 -5.27 -5.37
CA ALA A 59 3.84 -6.29 -4.33
C ALA A 59 3.67 -7.69 -4.91
N GLU A 60 2.80 -7.85 -5.90
CA GLU A 60 2.59 -9.13 -6.57
C GLU A 60 3.84 -9.58 -7.30
N GLY A 61 4.53 -8.66 -7.96
CA GLY A 61 5.78 -8.96 -8.63
C GLY A 61 6.86 -9.40 -7.66
N ASP A 62 6.93 -8.77 -6.51
CA ASP A 62 7.89 -9.12 -5.46
C ASP A 62 7.60 -10.51 -4.89
N THR A 63 6.32 -10.84 -4.70
CA THR A 63 5.90 -12.13 -4.18
C THR A 63 6.25 -13.27 -5.13
N ASN A 64 6.13 -13.02 -6.42
CA ASN A 64 6.40 -14.01 -7.45
C ASN A 64 7.88 -14.15 -7.80
N GLY A 65 8.67 -13.20 -7.35
CA GLY A 65 10.10 -13.20 -7.59
C GLY A 65 10.83 -13.90 -6.49
#